data_c0eb206eb9a03e97c380a8d8c9dabc29
#
_entry.id   c0eb206eb9a03e97c380a8d8c9dabc29
#
_cell.length_a   1.000
_cell.length_b   1.000
_cell.length_c   1.000
_cell.angle_alpha   90.00
_cell.angle_beta   90.00
_cell.angle_gamma   90.00
#
_symmetry.space_group_name_H-M   'P 1'
#
loop_
_entity.id
_entity.type
_entity.pdbx_description
1 polymer ?
#
loop_
_entity_poly.entity_id
_entity_poly.type
_entity_poly.pdbx_seq_one_letter_code
_entity_poly.pdbx_strand_id
1 'polypeptide(L)'
;MQRYTRVEEGTQRVIWTAGDYEGNHRELKRQIKTKCVVQYKGNALLWLFPISIFQAFREIYILTFLFKGSCLEQYLLVNGLGYKVCHIDEGETLVPGKQPLARRKQRIVEMLEIYEGHLNEIGNKRTALSASWWKRRGTEWQKLMDNTYNLLRNIWKVDSSKVLWTLFKGNSHKDPTIKTRWKNRFCPCNARATNEWGDSVYLAYLVNMFPDPSVKQWFADHGGCIDDDQYALSNMLQWIWRSAIRNNIPVKLYIPSRRMRGILKAWLEITSDSLELPESA
;
A
#
# COMPACT_ATOMS: atom_id res chain seq x y z
N MET A 1 -19.05 8.42 20.01
CA MET A 1 -19.47 8.60 18.61
C MET A 1 -20.98 8.52 18.45
N GLN A 2 -21.66 7.52 18.96
CA GLN A 2 -23.12 7.37 18.93
C GLN A 2 -23.90 8.60 19.44
N ARG A 3 -23.30 9.41 20.30
CA ARG A 3 -23.86 10.66 20.86
C ARG A 3 -23.97 11.81 19.84
N TYR A 4 -23.27 11.73 18.72
CA TYR A 4 -23.13 12.80 17.71
C TYR A 4 -23.57 12.36 16.32
N THR A 5 -23.95 11.10 16.16
CA THR A 5 -24.31 10.55 14.86
C THR A 5 -25.54 9.65 14.95
N ARG A 6 -26.33 9.62 13.88
CA ARG A 6 -27.35 8.60 13.65
C ARG A 6 -27.06 7.86 12.34
N VAL A 7 -27.57 6.66 12.22
CA VAL A 7 -27.53 5.88 10.99
C VAL A 7 -28.90 5.94 10.33
N GLU A 8 -28.91 6.22 9.05
CA GLU A 8 -30.13 6.25 8.23
C GLU A 8 -30.53 4.82 7.87
N GLU A 9 -31.76 4.43 8.19
CA GLU A 9 -32.30 3.11 7.83
C GLU A 9 -32.33 2.94 6.30
N GLY A 10 -32.03 1.74 5.82
CA GLY A 10 -31.97 1.39 4.39
C GLY A 10 -30.64 1.70 3.71
N THR A 11 -30.09 2.90 3.87
CA THR A 11 -28.83 3.29 3.21
C THR A 11 -27.58 3.01 4.05
N GLN A 12 -27.75 2.79 5.35
CA GLN A 12 -26.68 2.69 6.34
C GLN A 12 -25.77 3.92 6.40
N ARG A 13 -26.20 5.04 5.83
CA ARG A 13 -25.44 6.30 5.87
C ARG A 13 -25.37 6.86 7.28
N VAL A 14 -24.19 7.33 7.64
CA VAL A 14 -23.98 8.02 8.91
C VAL A 14 -24.27 9.50 8.72
N ILE A 15 -25.13 10.03 9.58
CA ILE A 15 -25.51 11.44 9.59
C ILE A 15 -24.99 12.07 10.87
N TRP A 16 -24.32 13.22 10.74
CA TRP A 16 -23.87 14.00 11.89
C TRP A 16 -25.02 14.82 12.44
N THR A 17 -25.37 14.62 13.71
CA THR A 17 -26.54 15.26 14.35
C THR A 17 -26.19 16.37 15.36
N ALA A 18 -24.92 16.40 15.81
CA ALA A 18 -24.48 17.46 16.72
C ALA A 18 -24.19 18.76 15.95
N GLY A 19 -24.47 19.91 16.59
CA GLY A 19 -24.14 21.23 16.06
C GLY A 19 -22.64 21.48 15.93
N ASP A 20 -22.16 22.60 16.48
CA ASP A 20 -20.73 22.90 16.50
C ASP A 20 -19.96 21.95 17.41
N TYR A 21 -18.98 21.28 16.81
CA TYR A 21 -18.15 20.29 17.47
C TYR A 21 -16.69 20.56 17.16
N GLU A 22 -15.92 20.81 18.20
CA GLU A 22 -14.50 21.15 18.10
C GLU A 22 -13.55 20.06 18.68
N GLY A 23 -14.08 18.87 18.94
CA GLY A 23 -13.30 17.77 19.54
C GLY A 23 -12.46 16.98 18.54
N ASN A 24 -11.92 15.84 18.99
CA ASN A 24 -10.99 14.98 18.24
C ASN A 24 -11.58 14.32 16.97
N HIS A 25 -12.90 14.45 16.71
CA HIS A 25 -13.57 13.84 15.55
C HIS A 25 -13.89 14.85 14.44
N ARG A 26 -13.19 15.98 14.36
CA ARG A 26 -13.42 17.02 13.32
C ARG A 26 -13.31 16.46 11.90
N GLU A 27 -12.29 15.64 11.64
CA GLU A 27 -12.08 15.04 10.33
C GLU A 27 -13.21 14.07 9.98
N LEU A 28 -13.64 13.25 10.93
CA LEU A 28 -14.78 12.36 10.74
C LEU A 28 -16.08 13.14 10.51
N LYS A 29 -16.32 14.25 11.25
CA LYS A 29 -17.46 15.16 11.02
C LYS A 29 -17.44 15.68 9.58
N ARG A 30 -16.26 16.09 9.08
CA ARG A 30 -16.08 16.55 7.70
C ARG A 30 -16.43 15.46 6.69
N GLN A 31 -15.92 14.25 6.89
CA GLN A 31 -16.20 13.10 6.02
C GLN A 31 -17.69 12.72 6.03
N ILE A 32 -18.33 12.70 7.20
CA ILE A 32 -19.78 12.41 7.32
C ILE A 32 -20.61 13.45 6.57
N LYS A 33 -20.24 14.73 6.61
CA LYS A 33 -20.92 15.80 5.85
C LYS A 33 -20.91 15.58 4.33
N THR A 34 -19.95 14.81 3.78
CA THR A 34 -19.95 14.44 2.36
C THR A 34 -21.02 13.42 2.00
N LYS A 35 -21.78 12.89 2.97
CA LYS A 35 -22.78 11.82 2.82
C LYS A 35 -22.23 10.50 2.24
N CYS A 36 -20.92 10.30 2.31
CA CYS A 36 -20.22 9.14 1.76
C CYS A 36 -19.74 8.16 2.83
N VAL A 37 -20.09 8.39 4.10
CA VAL A 37 -19.75 7.48 5.19
C VAL A 37 -20.91 6.57 5.49
N VAL A 38 -20.69 5.28 5.45
CA VAL A 38 -21.68 4.25 5.80
C VAL A 38 -21.22 3.45 7.02
N GLN A 39 -22.17 3.02 7.84
CA GLN A 39 -21.91 2.06 8.91
C GLN A 39 -22.01 0.65 8.31
N TYR A 40 -20.98 -0.14 8.52
CA TYR A 40 -20.92 -1.51 8.04
C TYR A 40 -20.87 -2.49 9.24
N LYS A 41 -21.82 -3.44 9.26
CA LYS A 41 -21.98 -4.47 10.32
C LYS A 41 -21.91 -3.91 11.75
N GLY A 42 -22.41 -2.68 11.95
CA GLY A 42 -22.56 -2.05 13.26
C GLY A 42 -21.27 -1.52 13.91
N ASN A 43 -20.10 -1.93 13.48
CA ASN A 43 -18.84 -1.64 14.15
C ASN A 43 -17.76 -0.98 13.28
N ALA A 44 -17.95 -0.92 11.97
CA ALA A 44 -17.02 -0.25 11.05
C ALA A 44 -17.69 0.96 10.38
N LEU A 45 -16.88 1.98 10.11
CA LEU A 45 -17.26 3.11 9.27
C LEU A 45 -16.44 3.04 7.98
N LEU A 46 -17.13 2.96 6.86
CA LEU A 46 -16.52 2.97 5.54
C LEU A 46 -16.82 4.28 4.84
N TRP A 47 -15.80 4.91 4.30
CA TRP A 47 -15.97 6.02 3.39
C TRP A 47 -16.03 5.49 1.96
N LEU A 48 -17.19 5.62 1.32
CA LEU A 48 -17.43 5.19 -0.04
C LEU A 48 -17.32 6.41 -0.97
N PHE A 49 -16.41 6.34 -1.92
CA PHE A 49 -16.31 7.40 -2.93
C PHE A 49 -17.59 7.45 -3.78
N PRO A 50 -18.21 8.62 -4.01
CA PRO A 50 -19.45 8.69 -4.77
C PRO A 50 -19.27 8.21 -6.21
N ILE A 51 -19.93 7.12 -6.57
CA ILE A 51 -19.84 6.54 -7.92
C ILE A 51 -20.32 7.51 -9.00
N SER A 52 -21.28 8.37 -8.66
CA SER A 52 -21.78 9.43 -9.54
C SER A 52 -20.71 10.38 -10.05
N ILE A 53 -19.59 10.52 -9.32
CA ILE A 53 -18.45 11.34 -9.80
C ILE A 53 -17.83 10.70 -11.05
N PHE A 54 -17.66 9.37 -11.07
CA PHE A 54 -17.18 8.69 -12.27
C PHE A 54 -18.16 8.83 -13.44
N GLN A 55 -19.47 8.79 -13.16
CA GLN A 55 -20.52 8.91 -14.18
C GLN A 55 -20.70 10.35 -14.72
N ALA A 56 -20.20 11.36 -14.01
CA ALA A 56 -20.28 12.76 -14.42
C ALA A 56 -19.29 13.16 -15.54
N PHE A 57 -18.29 12.31 -15.81
CA PHE A 57 -17.28 12.59 -16.83
C PHE A 57 -17.50 11.71 -18.05
N ARG A 58 -17.25 12.28 -19.24
CA ARG A 58 -17.28 11.52 -20.50
C ARG A 58 -16.20 10.47 -20.55
N GLU A 59 -15.02 10.80 -20.06
CA GLU A 59 -13.84 9.93 -20.05
C GLU A 59 -13.05 10.16 -18.76
N ILE A 60 -12.51 9.09 -18.18
CA ILE A 60 -11.66 9.12 -16.99
C ILE A 60 -10.43 8.26 -17.25
N TYR A 61 -9.26 8.83 -17.04
CA TYR A 61 -7.98 8.14 -17.14
C TYR A 61 -7.41 7.88 -15.75
N ILE A 62 -7.22 6.60 -15.41
CA ILE A 62 -6.66 6.17 -14.13
C ILE A 62 -5.21 5.72 -14.35
N LEU A 63 -4.27 6.59 -13.95
CA LEU A 63 -2.84 6.31 -14.04
C LEU A 63 -2.38 5.60 -12.77
N THR A 64 -2.22 4.30 -12.85
CA THR A 64 -1.82 3.49 -11.71
C THR A 64 -0.99 2.27 -12.14
N PHE A 65 -0.27 1.70 -11.20
CA PHE A 65 0.47 0.48 -11.40
C PHE A 65 -0.23 -0.68 -10.67
N LEU A 66 -0.37 -1.83 -11.33
CA LEU A 66 -1.11 -2.99 -10.82
C LEU A 66 -2.56 -2.64 -10.44
N PHE A 67 -3.31 -2.15 -11.42
CA PHE A 67 -4.72 -1.79 -11.24
C PHE A 67 -5.59 -3.01 -10.96
N LYS A 68 -5.35 -4.12 -11.68
CA LYS A 68 -6.10 -5.37 -11.53
C LYS A 68 -5.93 -5.95 -10.12
N GLY A 69 -7.02 -6.32 -9.47
CA GLY A 69 -7.06 -6.78 -8.07
C GLY A 69 -6.98 -5.66 -7.03
N SER A 70 -6.92 -4.39 -7.46
CA SER A 70 -6.93 -3.24 -6.53
C SER A 70 -8.32 -2.98 -5.96
N CYS A 71 -8.38 -2.30 -4.80
CA CYS A 71 -9.67 -1.84 -4.23
C CYS A 71 -10.43 -0.93 -5.20
N LEU A 72 -9.74 -0.13 -6.03
CA LEU A 72 -10.39 0.76 -6.97
C LEU A 72 -11.02 -0.02 -8.13
N GLU A 73 -10.31 -1.00 -8.69
CA GLU A 73 -10.90 -1.89 -9.70
C GLU A 73 -12.15 -2.57 -9.17
N GLN A 74 -12.02 -3.22 -8.00
CA GLN A 74 -13.17 -3.90 -7.39
C GLN A 74 -14.32 -2.96 -7.11
N TYR A 75 -14.03 -1.72 -6.70
CA TYR A 75 -15.05 -0.71 -6.48
C TYR A 75 -15.81 -0.32 -7.76
N LEU A 76 -15.12 -0.18 -8.87
CA LEU A 76 -15.76 0.06 -10.17
C LEU A 76 -16.64 -1.12 -10.57
N LEU A 77 -16.12 -2.35 -10.49
CA LEU A 77 -16.83 -3.56 -10.89
C LEU A 77 -18.10 -3.81 -10.07
N VAL A 78 -18.04 -3.71 -8.73
CA VAL A 78 -19.24 -3.89 -7.88
C VAL A 78 -20.31 -2.80 -8.08
N ASN A 79 -19.93 -1.66 -8.67
CA ASN A 79 -20.85 -0.60 -9.06
C ASN A 79 -21.22 -0.63 -10.55
N GLY A 80 -20.92 -1.71 -11.26
CA GLY A 80 -21.29 -1.90 -12.66
C GLY A 80 -20.53 -1.04 -13.67
N LEU A 81 -19.37 -0.47 -13.27
CA LEU A 81 -18.54 0.33 -14.17
C LEU A 81 -17.42 -0.54 -14.78
N GLY A 82 -17.49 -0.73 -16.09
CA GLY A 82 -16.40 -1.34 -16.86
C GLY A 82 -15.23 -0.38 -17.10
N TYR A 83 -14.06 -0.93 -17.45
CA TYR A 83 -12.89 -0.17 -17.81
C TYR A 83 -12.13 -0.82 -18.97
N LYS A 84 -11.32 -0.01 -19.67
CA LYS A 84 -10.37 -0.50 -20.69
C LYS A 84 -8.95 -0.34 -20.17
N VAL A 85 -8.12 -1.36 -20.35
CA VAL A 85 -6.69 -1.27 -20.04
C VAL A 85 -5.99 -0.71 -21.27
N CYS A 86 -5.18 0.31 -21.06
CA CYS A 86 -4.33 0.90 -22.08
C CYS A 86 -2.92 1.08 -21.54
N HIS A 87 -1.95 1.23 -22.41
CA HIS A 87 -0.59 1.62 -22.07
C HIS A 87 -0.10 2.72 -23.00
N ILE A 88 0.94 3.39 -22.62
CA ILE A 88 1.62 4.38 -23.47
C ILE A 88 2.79 3.65 -24.14
N ASP A 89 2.81 3.67 -25.46
CA ASP A 89 3.88 3.10 -26.29
C ASP A 89 5.12 4.01 -26.37
N GLU A 90 6.15 3.58 -27.09
CA GLU A 90 7.39 4.34 -27.29
C GLU A 90 7.17 5.66 -28.08
N GLY A 91 6.07 5.76 -28.81
CA GLY A 91 5.62 6.96 -29.54
C GLY A 91 4.75 7.90 -28.71
N GLU A 92 4.67 7.70 -27.38
CA GLU A 92 3.81 8.45 -26.45
C GLU A 92 2.31 8.38 -26.79
N THR A 93 1.90 7.35 -27.54
CA THR A 93 0.51 7.12 -27.94
C THR A 93 -0.18 6.16 -26.97
N LEU A 94 -1.44 6.44 -26.66
CA LEU A 94 -2.28 5.57 -25.84
C LEU A 94 -2.78 4.40 -26.66
N VAL A 95 -2.28 3.18 -26.36
CA VAL A 95 -2.60 1.95 -27.09
C VAL A 95 -3.43 1.02 -26.19
N PRO A 96 -4.53 0.42 -26.72
CA PRO A 96 -5.28 -0.59 -25.97
C PRO A 96 -4.43 -1.81 -25.64
N GLY A 97 -4.69 -2.41 -24.48
CA GLY A 97 -4.00 -3.61 -24.01
C GLY A 97 -2.95 -3.35 -22.93
N LYS A 98 -2.33 -4.42 -22.46
CA LYS A 98 -1.31 -4.37 -21.41
C LYS A 98 0.06 -4.03 -22.01
N GLN A 99 0.81 -3.20 -21.31
CA GLN A 99 2.20 -2.94 -21.67
C GLN A 99 3.02 -4.24 -21.56
N PRO A 100 3.90 -4.57 -22.54
CA PRO A 100 4.85 -5.65 -22.41
C PRO A 100 5.77 -5.41 -21.21
N LEU A 101 5.59 -6.19 -20.14
CA LEU A 101 6.31 -5.99 -18.88
C LEU A 101 7.71 -6.61 -18.86
N ALA A 102 8.03 -7.51 -19.81
CA ALA A 102 9.24 -8.31 -19.78
C ALA A 102 10.54 -7.46 -19.68
N ARG A 103 10.75 -6.54 -20.60
CA ARG A 103 11.95 -5.66 -20.60
C ARG A 103 12.03 -4.79 -19.35
N ARG A 104 10.88 -4.28 -18.90
CA ARG A 104 10.83 -3.40 -17.71
C ARG A 104 11.10 -4.19 -16.43
N LYS A 105 10.59 -5.42 -16.32
CA LYS A 105 10.86 -6.31 -15.19
C LYS A 105 12.33 -6.73 -15.14
N GLN A 106 12.91 -7.14 -16.26
CA GLN A 106 14.32 -7.49 -16.33
C GLN A 106 15.21 -6.36 -15.81
N ARG A 107 14.93 -5.12 -16.24
CA ARG A 107 15.66 -3.95 -15.74
C ARG A 107 15.46 -3.72 -14.23
N ILE A 108 14.27 -4.01 -13.69
CA ILE A 108 14.01 -3.91 -12.26
C ILE A 108 14.80 -4.99 -11.48
N VAL A 109 14.81 -6.23 -11.99
CA VAL A 109 15.59 -7.34 -11.40
C VAL A 109 17.07 -6.97 -11.26
N GLU A 110 17.65 -6.38 -12.30
CA GLU A 110 19.07 -5.95 -12.31
C GLU A 110 19.34 -4.82 -11.31
N MET A 111 18.33 -4.02 -10.97
CA MET A 111 18.47 -2.87 -10.07
C MET A 111 18.09 -3.17 -8.62
N LEU A 112 17.56 -4.35 -8.30
CA LEU A 112 17.10 -4.70 -6.96
C LEU A 112 17.98 -5.76 -6.33
N GLU A 113 18.81 -5.38 -5.34
CA GLU A 113 19.49 -6.32 -4.47
C GLU A 113 18.68 -6.55 -3.20
N ILE A 114 18.00 -7.71 -3.10
CA ILE A 114 17.19 -8.07 -1.94
C ILE A 114 18.09 -8.78 -0.92
N TYR A 115 18.10 -8.28 0.32
CA TYR A 115 18.86 -8.90 1.39
C TYR A 115 18.31 -10.30 1.72
N GLU A 116 19.20 -11.29 1.68
CA GLU A 116 18.95 -12.66 2.14
C GLU A 116 19.94 -13.02 3.24
N GLY A 117 19.45 -13.23 4.45
CA GLY A 117 20.29 -13.58 5.58
C GLY A 117 19.48 -13.73 6.88
N HIS A 118 20.19 -14.11 7.95
CA HIS A 118 19.62 -14.43 9.27
C HIS A 118 18.82 -13.27 9.90
N LEU A 119 19.09 -12.02 9.53
CA LEU A 119 18.33 -10.87 10.04
C LEU A 119 16.88 -10.85 9.56
N ASN A 120 16.55 -11.67 8.55
CA ASN A 120 15.18 -11.87 8.08
C ASN A 120 14.34 -12.81 8.97
N GLU A 121 14.94 -13.60 9.86
CA GLU A 121 14.24 -14.63 10.66
C GLU A 121 13.11 -14.08 11.52
N ILE A 122 13.24 -12.84 11.98
CA ILE A 122 12.18 -12.13 12.72
C ILE A 122 10.86 -12.05 11.95
N GLY A 123 10.90 -12.10 10.64
CA GLY A 123 9.76 -12.00 9.73
C GLY A 123 9.25 -13.33 9.18
N ASN A 124 9.71 -14.48 9.68
CA ASN A 124 9.36 -15.80 9.13
C ASN A 124 7.89 -16.20 9.34
N LYS A 125 7.25 -15.77 10.42
CA LYS A 125 5.83 -16.02 10.65
C LYS A 125 4.97 -15.24 9.65
N ARG A 126 3.92 -15.88 9.08
CA ARG A 126 3.05 -15.29 8.06
C ARG A 126 2.52 -13.91 8.45
N THR A 127 2.20 -13.67 9.72
CA THR A 127 1.64 -12.41 10.23
C THR A 127 2.67 -11.50 10.88
N ALA A 128 3.96 -11.88 10.89
CA ALA A 128 5.01 -11.00 11.40
C ALA A 128 5.01 -9.67 10.64
N LEU A 129 5.30 -8.58 11.33
CA LEU A 129 5.30 -7.20 10.82
C LEU A 129 3.94 -6.69 10.31
N SER A 130 2.83 -7.40 10.51
CA SER A 130 1.48 -6.91 10.23
C SER A 130 1.07 -5.80 11.20
N ALA A 131 -0.01 -5.06 10.88
CA ALA A 131 -0.53 -4.02 11.76
C ALA A 131 -0.84 -4.53 13.18
N SER A 132 -1.40 -5.74 13.29
CA SER A 132 -1.67 -6.37 14.60
C SER A 132 -0.38 -6.78 15.33
N TRP A 133 0.63 -7.25 14.62
CA TRP A 133 1.94 -7.55 15.19
C TRP A 133 2.59 -6.29 15.80
N TRP A 134 2.56 -5.16 15.11
CA TRP A 134 3.07 -3.89 15.59
C TRP A 134 2.30 -3.32 16.78
N LYS A 135 1.03 -3.65 16.94
CA LYS A 135 0.21 -3.23 18.10
C LYS A 135 0.60 -3.98 19.38
N ARG A 136 1.09 -5.22 19.26
CA ARG A 136 1.55 -6.00 20.41
C ARG A 136 2.87 -5.41 20.91
N ARG A 137 2.91 -5.00 22.18
CA ARG A 137 4.15 -4.56 22.82
C ARG A 137 4.94 -5.81 23.22
N GLY A 138 6.11 -6.02 22.63
CA GLY A 138 6.97 -7.15 22.95
C GLY A 138 8.41 -6.88 22.54
N THR A 139 9.33 -7.76 22.92
CA THR A 139 10.76 -7.68 22.62
C THR A 139 11.06 -7.88 21.12
N GLU A 140 10.13 -8.47 20.38
CA GLU A 140 10.32 -8.78 18.95
C GLU A 140 10.51 -7.52 18.10
N TRP A 141 9.77 -6.44 18.38
CA TRP A 141 9.95 -5.21 17.62
C TRP A 141 11.31 -4.54 17.88
N GLN A 142 11.81 -4.61 19.12
CA GLN A 142 13.16 -4.12 19.44
C GLN A 142 14.21 -4.92 18.66
N LYS A 143 14.10 -6.25 18.66
CA LYS A 143 14.99 -7.11 17.86
C LYS A 143 14.93 -6.77 16.36
N LEU A 144 13.76 -6.44 15.82
CA LEU A 144 13.62 -6.00 14.43
C LEU A 144 14.38 -4.68 14.18
N MET A 145 14.26 -3.73 15.10
CA MET A 145 14.95 -2.44 15.00
C MET A 145 16.47 -2.61 15.10
N ASP A 146 16.94 -3.45 16.03
CA ASP A 146 18.35 -3.78 16.20
C ASP A 146 18.90 -4.48 14.95
N ASN A 147 18.16 -5.42 14.38
CA ASN A 147 18.50 -6.06 13.11
C ASN A 147 18.61 -5.06 11.97
N THR A 148 17.63 -4.15 11.87
CA THR A 148 17.62 -3.09 10.85
C THR A 148 18.80 -2.16 11.02
N TYR A 149 19.10 -1.75 12.26
CA TYR A 149 20.25 -0.92 12.56
C TYR A 149 21.55 -1.63 12.21
N ASN A 150 21.71 -2.89 12.63
CA ASN A 150 22.89 -3.71 12.33
C ASN A 150 23.12 -3.84 10.83
N LEU A 151 22.08 -4.14 10.07
CA LEU A 151 22.17 -4.25 8.62
C LEU A 151 22.63 -2.94 7.97
N LEU A 152 21.95 -1.85 8.29
CA LEU A 152 22.24 -0.55 7.67
C LEU A 152 23.59 0.00 8.11
N ARG A 153 23.92 -0.09 9.40
CA ARG A 153 25.12 0.57 9.94
C ARG A 153 26.39 -0.25 9.83
N ASN A 154 26.30 -1.54 10.18
CA ASN A 154 27.49 -2.39 10.34
C ASN A 154 27.78 -3.22 9.08
N ILE A 155 26.74 -3.77 8.43
CA ILE A 155 26.88 -4.63 7.26
C ILE A 155 26.96 -3.79 5.98
N TRP A 156 25.97 -2.95 5.72
CA TRP A 156 25.96 -2.11 4.52
C TRP A 156 26.76 -0.81 4.65
N LYS A 157 27.09 -0.39 5.88
CA LYS A 157 27.88 0.82 6.20
C LYS A 157 27.36 2.07 5.51
N VAL A 158 26.02 2.26 5.54
CA VAL A 158 25.34 3.26 4.75
C VAL A 158 25.53 4.68 5.25
N ASP A 159 25.53 5.64 4.31
CA ASP A 159 25.28 7.03 4.62
C ASP A 159 23.81 7.20 5.01
N SER A 160 23.56 7.84 6.16
CA SER A 160 22.20 8.07 6.68
C SER A 160 21.31 8.89 5.74
N SER A 161 21.88 9.74 4.90
CA SER A 161 21.16 10.53 3.89
C SER A 161 20.60 9.68 2.76
N LYS A 162 21.15 8.48 2.52
CA LYS A 162 20.76 7.57 1.43
C LYS A 162 19.82 6.45 1.85
N VAL A 163 19.37 6.45 3.10
CA VAL A 163 18.40 5.47 3.64
C VAL A 163 16.98 5.93 3.36
N LEU A 164 16.09 4.99 3.08
CA LEU A 164 14.65 5.15 3.12
C LEU A 164 14.05 3.99 3.91
N TRP A 165 13.16 4.27 4.84
CA TRP A 165 12.55 3.21 5.63
C TRP A 165 11.07 3.47 5.90
N THR A 166 10.35 2.39 6.17
CA THR A 166 8.92 2.46 6.47
C THR A 166 8.48 1.45 7.51
N LEU A 167 7.44 1.84 8.24
CA LEU A 167 6.60 0.97 9.05
C LEU A 167 5.19 1.57 9.14
N PHE A 168 4.25 0.93 9.82
CA PHE A 168 2.91 1.50 9.99
C PHE A 168 2.95 2.82 10.75
N LYS A 169 2.36 3.88 10.19
CA LYS A 169 2.24 5.22 10.80
C LYS A 169 1.63 5.09 12.20
N GLY A 170 2.18 5.73 13.17
CA GLY A 170 1.78 5.58 14.57
C GLY A 170 2.69 4.65 15.38
N ASN A 171 3.52 3.82 14.72
CA ASN A 171 4.59 3.07 15.36
C ASN A 171 5.97 3.67 15.12
N SER A 172 6.12 4.54 14.11
CA SER A 172 7.38 5.23 13.75
C SER A 172 7.99 6.08 14.88
N HIS A 173 7.20 6.44 15.88
CA HIS A 173 7.67 7.26 17.01
C HIS A 173 8.03 6.45 18.26
N LYS A 174 7.96 5.11 18.19
CA LYS A 174 8.16 4.25 19.36
C LYS A 174 9.61 3.84 19.58
N ASP A 175 10.43 3.90 18.54
CA ASP A 175 11.85 3.58 18.63
C ASP A 175 12.73 4.83 18.59
N PRO A 176 13.45 5.16 19.69
CA PRO A 176 14.36 6.29 19.72
C PRO A 176 15.59 6.11 18.82
N THR A 177 16.03 4.87 18.55
CA THR A 177 17.26 4.60 17.79
C THR A 177 17.10 4.95 16.31
N ILE A 178 16.01 4.51 15.69
CA ILE A 178 15.67 4.91 14.31
C ILE A 178 15.26 6.38 14.26
N LYS A 179 14.53 6.84 15.28
CA LYS A 179 14.03 8.21 15.40
C LYS A 179 15.13 9.25 15.37
N THR A 180 16.27 8.99 16.00
CA THR A 180 17.37 9.96 16.11
C THR A 180 18.25 10.02 14.86
N ARG A 181 18.52 8.88 14.22
CA ARG A 181 19.52 8.80 13.14
C ARG A 181 18.94 8.93 11.73
N TRP A 182 17.73 8.36 11.51
CA TRP A 182 17.06 8.36 10.18
C TRP A 182 15.67 8.98 10.22
N LYS A 183 15.42 9.85 11.21
CA LYS A 183 14.11 10.49 11.42
C LYS A 183 13.55 11.13 10.15
N ASN A 184 14.39 11.86 9.44
CA ASN A 184 14.00 12.58 8.22
C ASN A 184 13.94 11.68 6.97
N ARG A 185 14.21 10.39 7.11
CA ARG A 185 14.21 9.40 6.02
C ARG A 185 13.07 8.38 6.15
N PHE A 186 12.08 8.70 6.98
CA PHE A 186 10.86 7.90 7.11
C PHE A 186 9.84 8.29 6.03
N CYS A 187 9.45 7.31 5.21
CA CYS A 187 8.38 7.46 4.24
C CYS A 187 7.22 6.52 4.60
N PRO A 188 6.03 7.03 4.94
CA PRO A 188 4.88 6.17 5.22
C PRO A 188 4.64 5.16 4.09
N CYS A 189 4.29 3.92 4.43
CA CYS A 189 4.05 2.86 3.45
C CYS A 189 2.91 3.15 2.46
N ASN A 190 2.02 4.07 2.82
CA ASN A 190 0.92 4.56 1.98
C ASN A 190 1.13 6.00 1.47
N ALA A 191 2.35 6.54 1.54
CA ALA A 191 2.65 7.86 1.00
C ALA A 191 2.38 7.89 -0.50
N ARG A 192 1.82 8.99 -1.00
CA ARG A 192 1.53 9.19 -2.43
C ARG A 192 2.04 10.55 -2.88
N ALA A 193 2.30 10.68 -4.18
CA ALA A 193 2.65 11.94 -4.85
C ALA A 193 3.83 12.72 -4.20
N THR A 194 4.95 12.03 -3.86
CA THR A 194 6.15 12.67 -3.33
C THR A 194 7.40 12.16 -4.01
N ASN A 195 8.38 13.04 -4.22
CA ASN A 195 9.65 12.78 -4.87
C ASN A 195 10.86 13.02 -3.95
N GLU A 196 10.61 13.27 -2.66
CA GLU A 196 11.63 13.67 -1.67
C GLU A 196 12.77 12.66 -1.47
N TRP A 197 12.53 11.38 -1.80
CA TRP A 197 13.47 10.29 -1.52
C TRP A 197 14.11 9.66 -2.78
N GLY A 198 14.08 10.38 -3.90
CA GLY A 198 14.63 9.90 -5.17
C GLY A 198 16.14 9.65 -5.18
N ASP A 199 16.84 9.99 -4.11
CA ASP A 199 18.27 9.78 -3.88
C ASP A 199 18.57 8.58 -2.97
N SER A 200 17.55 7.91 -2.43
CA SER A 200 17.70 6.81 -1.48
C SER A 200 18.02 5.51 -2.18
N VAL A 201 19.15 4.89 -1.81
CA VAL A 201 19.65 3.63 -2.39
C VAL A 201 19.60 2.45 -1.41
N TYR A 202 19.32 2.70 -0.13
CA TYR A 202 19.19 1.68 0.91
C TYR A 202 17.80 1.72 1.50
N LEU A 203 17.02 0.66 1.28
CA LEU A 203 15.60 0.63 1.59
C LEU A 203 15.31 -0.40 2.69
N ALA A 204 14.55 -0.01 3.72
CA ALA A 204 14.05 -0.93 4.74
C ALA A 204 12.52 -0.91 4.78
N TYR A 205 11.91 -1.95 4.24
CA TYR A 205 10.46 -2.12 4.19
C TYR A 205 9.99 -3.01 5.35
N LEU A 206 9.64 -2.39 6.48
CA LEU A 206 9.37 -3.08 7.76
C LEU A 206 7.87 -3.30 8.01
N VAL A 207 7.12 -3.56 6.96
CA VAL A 207 5.68 -3.84 7.04
C VAL A 207 5.31 -5.13 6.33
N ASN A 208 4.25 -5.77 6.81
CA ASN A 208 3.55 -6.85 6.13
C ASN A 208 2.12 -6.37 5.88
N MET A 209 1.87 -5.99 4.64
CA MET A 209 0.64 -5.30 4.24
C MET A 209 -0.50 -6.29 4.03
N PHE A 210 -1.64 -6.00 4.65
CA PHE A 210 -2.91 -6.66 4.40
C PHE A 210 -3.98 -5.60 4.19
N PRO A 211 -5.01 -5.83 3.38
CA PRO A 211 -6.17 -4.96 3.32
C PRO A 211 -6.89 -4.94 4.68
N ASP A 212 -7.61 -3.86 4.95
CA ASP A 212 -8.46 -3.81 6.14
C ASP A 212 -9.54 -4.89 6.07
N PRO A 213 -9.71 -5.70 7.13
CA PRO A 213 -10.69 -6.81 7.12
C PRO A 213 -12.13 -6.34 6.84
N SER A 214 -12.53 -5.17 7.33
CA SER A 214 -13.87 -4.63 7.10
C SER A 214 -14.06 -4.22 5.63
N VAL A 215 -13.03 -3.64 5.02
CA VAL A 215 -13.04 -3.29 3.59
C VAL A 215 -13.09 -4.55 2.73
N LYS A 216 -12.25 -5.54 3.04
CA LYS A 216 -12.25 -6.83 2.32
C LYS A 216 -13.60 -7.53 2.39
N GLN A 217 -14.19 -7.57 3.59
CA GLN A 217 -15.50 -8.18 3.80
C GLN A 217 -16.62 -7.41 3.10
N TRP A 218 -16.56 -6.06 3.10
CA TRP A 218 -17.52 -5.25 2.37
C TRP A 218 -17.54 -5.59 0.87
N PHE A 219 -16.36 -5.71 0.26
CA PHE A 219 -16.27 -6.14 -1.14
C PHE A 219 -16.85 -7.53 -1.37
N ALA A 220 -16.52 -8.50 -0.49
CA ALA A 220 -17.07 -9.85 -0.59
C ALA A 220 -18.60 -9.88 -0.51
N ASP A 221 -19.19 -9.09 0.39
CA ASP A 221 -20.65 -8.98 0.54
C ASP A 221 -21.33 -8.29 -0.68
N HIS A 222 -20.56 -7.58 -1.51
CA HIS A 222 -21.04 -6.91 -2.73
C HIS A 222 -20.57 -7.58 -4.03
N GLY A 223 -20.11 -8.84 -3.95
CA GLY A 223 -19.69 -9.62 -5.13
C GLY A 223 -18.28 -9.31 -5.66
N GLY A 224 -17.49 -8.53 -4.92
CA GLY A 224 -16.10 -8.24 -5.24
C GLY A 224 -15.11 -9.12 -4.46
N CYS A 225 -13.86 -9.16 -4.92
CA CYS A 225 -12.79 -9.92 -4.26
C CYS A 225 -11.48 -9.14 -4.27
N ILE A 226 -10.94 -8.84 -3.09
CA ILE A 226 -9.60 -8.23 -2.96
C ILE A 226 -8.58 -9.34 -2.77
N ASP A 227 -7.63 -9.42 -3.67
CA ASP A 227 -6.45 -10.28 -3.55
C ASP A 227 -5.45 -9.66 -2.57
N ASP A 228 -5.19 -10.35 -1.45
CA ASP A 228 -4.29 -9.90 -0.38
C ASP A 228 -2.86 -9.70 -0.87
N ASP A 229 -2.38 -10.52 -1.80
CA ASP A 229 -1.01 -10.50 -2.28
C ASP A 229 -0.83 -9.43 -3.37
N GLN A 230 -1.79 -9.26 -4.25
CA GLN A 230 -1.79 -8.15 -5.21
C GLN A 230 -1.91 -6.78 -4.52
N TYR A 231 -2.78 -6.68 -3.51
CA TYR A 231 -2.88 -5.47 -2.69
C TYR A 231 -1.54 -5.14 -2.02
N ALA A 232 -0.90 -6.13 -1.39
CA ALA A 232 0.38 -5.96 -0.72
C ALA A 232 1.50 -5.59 -1.70
N LEU A 233 1.57 -6.27 -2.84
CA LEU A 233 2.56 -6.02 -3.90
C LEU A 233 2.44 -4.62 -4.47
N SER A 234 1.23 -4.19 -4.82
CA SER A 234 0.98 -2.86 -5.37
C SER A 234 1.46 -1.75 -4.43
N ASN A 235 1.13 -1.85 -3.13
CA ASN A 235 1.59 -0.88 -2.13
C ASN A 235 3.12 -0.88 -1.97
N MET A 236 3.74 -2.06 -1.92
CA MET A 236 5.19 -2.20 -1.77
C MET A 236 5.94 -1.64 -2.98
N LEU A 237 5.52 -1.97 -4.20
CA LEU A 237 6.15 -1.46 -5.41
C LEU A 237 6.01 0.04 -5.55
N GLN A 238 4.84 0.61 -5.26
CA GLN A 238 4.64 2.05 -5.24
C GLN A 238 5.56 2.76 -4.23
N TRP A 239 5.85 2.11 -3.10
CA TRP A 239 6.78 2.65 -2.10
C TRP A 239 8.23 2.50 -2.56
N ILE A 240 8.66 1.35 -3.07
CA ILE A 240 10.01 1.13 -3.62
C ILE A 240 10.30 2.16 -4.72
N TRP A 241 9.32 2.46 -5.57
CA TRP A 241 9.45 3.42 -6.67
C TRP A 241 9.66 4.87 -6.25
N ARG A 242 9.61 5.19 -4.97
CA ARG A 242 9.95 6.52 -4.44
C ARG A 242 11.44 6.73 -4.26
N SER A 243 12.20 5.66 -4.29
CA SER A 243 13.66 5.65 -4.12
C SER A 243 14.41 5.95 -5.43
N ALA A 244 15.73 5.80 -5.39
CA ALA A 244 16.62 6.00 -6.51
C ALA A 244 16.36 5.10 -7.72
N ILE A 245 15.63 3.98 -7.54
CA ILE A 245 15.28 3.04 -8.62
C ILE A 245 14.50 3.72 -9.75
N ARG A 246 13.68 4.73 -9.44
CA ARG A 246 12.95 5.52 -10.45
C ARG A 246 13.88 6.28 -11.40
N ASN A 247 15.09 6.59 -10.94
CA ASN A 247 16.14 7.27 -11.68
C ASN A 247 17.13 6.28 -12.31
N ASN A 248 16.73 5.00 -12.40
CA ASN A 248 17.57 3.89 -12.89
C ASN A 248 18.87 3.68 -12.10
N ILE A 249 18.86 3.93 -10.81
CA ILE A 249 19.97 3.70 -9.89
C ILE A 249 19.65 2.44 -9.07
N PRO A 250 20.57 1.46 -9.01
CA PRO A 250 20.38 0.25 -8.20
C PRO A 250 20.17 0.55 -6.73
N VAL A 251 19.32 -0.26 -6.09
CA VAL A 251 18.98 -0.13 -4.67
C VAL A 251 19.10 -1.45 -3.94
N LYS A 252 19.52 -1.38 -2.66
CA LYS A 252 19.53 -2.51 -1.74
C LYS A 252 18.28 -2.48 -0.87
N LEU A 253 17.59 -3.61 -0.78
CA LEU A 253 16.28 -3.71 -0.17
C LEU A 253 16.23 -4.76 0.94
N TYR A 254 15.91 -4.33 2.15
CA TYR A 254 15.66 -5.17 3.32
C TYR A 254 14.15 -5.33 3.53
N ILE A 255 13.67 -6.56 3.37
CA ILE A 255 12.27 -6.95 3.60
C ILE A 255 12.28 -8.15 4.55
N PRO A 256 12.25 -7.96 5.89
CA PRO A 256 12.28 -9.09 6.82
C PRO A 256 11.04 -9.97 6.72
N SER A 257 9.87 -9.44 6.39
CA SER A 257 8.67 -10.24 6.19
C SER A 257 8.86 -11.27 5.07
N ARG A 258 8.83 -12.57 5.43
CA ARG A 258 8.93 -13.68 4.47
C ARG A 258 7.85 -13.60 3.40
N ARG A 259 6.59 -13.28 3.80
CA ARG A 259 5.48 -13.14 2.85
C ARG A 259 5.74 -12.02 1.84
N MET A 260 6.05 -10.81 2.29
CA MET A 260 6.27 -9.66 1.41
C MET A 260 7.46 -9.90 0.47
N ARG A 261 8.54 -10.48 0.98
CA ARG A 261 9.73 -10.83 0.18
C ARG A 261 9.39 -11.90 -0.86
N GLY A 262 8.61 -12.93 -0.49
CA GLY A 262 8.15 -13.97 -1.41
C GLY A 262 7.27 -13.42 -2.53
N ILE A 263 6.30 -12.55 -2.22
CA ILE A 263 5.43 -11.91 -3.21
C ILE A 263 6.27 -11.08 -4.21
N LEU A 264 7.23 -10.30 -3.72
CA LEU A 264 8.11 -9.51 -4.60
C LEU A 264 8.94 -10.40 -5.52
N LYS A 265 9.57 -11.44 -4.98
CA LYS A 265 10.37 -12.40 -5.77
C LYS A 265 9.53 -13.11 -6.82
N ALA A 266 8.39 -13.65 -6.43
CA ALA A 266 7.47 -14.31 -7.36
C ALA A 266 7.06 -13.36 -8.50
N TRP A 267 6.76 -12.10 -8.18
CA TRP A 267 6.44 -11.11 -9.20
C TRP A 267 7.62 -10.80 -10.13
N LEU A 268 8.85 -10.76 -9.63
CA LEU A 268 10.06 -10.55 -10.43
C LEU A 268 10.37 -11.75 -11.34
N GLU A 269 10.08 -12.98 -10.89
CA GLU A 269 10.32 -14.23 -11.61
C GLU A 269 9.27 -14.54 -12.69
N ILE A 270 8.07 -13.96 -12.62
CA ILE A 270 7.01 -14.19 -13.62
C ILE A 270 7.48 -13.66 -14.98
N THR A 271 7.77 -14.56 -15.90
CA THR A 271 8.07 -14.26 -17.31
C THR A 271 6.78 -13.86 -18.04
N SER A 272 6.93 -13.14 -19.15
CA SER A 272 5.79 -12.60 -19.94
C SER A 272 4.74 -13.63 -20.36
N ASP A 273 5.13 -14.90 -20.49
CA ASP A 273 4.26 -15.99 -21.00
C ASP A 273 3.28 -16.53 -19.96
N SER A 274 3.44 -16.24 -18.68
CA SER A 274 2.58 -16.74 -17.60
C SER A 274 1.48 -15.74 -17.16
N LEU A 275 1.34 -14.61 -17.82
CA LEU A 275 0.35 -13.56 -17.50
C LEU A 275 -0.91 -13.59 -18.35
N GLU A 276 -1.08 -14.59 -19.20
CA GLU A 276 -2.36 -14.88 -19.86
C GLU A 276 -3.31 -15.54 -18.85
N LEU A 277 -3.98 -14.71 -18.05
CA LEU A 277 -5.20 -15.15 -17.40
C LEU A 277 -6.31 -15.16 -18.46
N PRO A 278 -7.17 -16.19 -18.49
CA PRO A 278 -8.22 -16.28 -19.49
C PRO A 278 -9.06 -15.01 -19.48
N GLU A 279 -9.31 -14.49 -20.66
CA GLU A 279 -10.29 -13.43 -20.87
C GLU A 279 -11.63 -13.99 -20.39
N SER A 280 -12.14 -13.44 -19.29
CA SER A 280 -13.53 -13.70 -18.91
C SER A 280 -14.42 -13.07 -19.95
N ALA A 281 -15.10 -13.95 -20.70
CA ALA A 281 -16.15 -13.64 -21.64
C ALA A 281 -17.28 -12.82 -21.00
#